data_8e85c1d8527c25c7681d8f8f2ecd83b3
#
_entry.id   8e85c1d8527c25c7681d8f8f2ecd83b3
#
_cell.length_a   1.000
_cell.length_b   1.000
_cell.length_c   1.000
_cell.angle_alpha   90.00
_cell.angle_beta   90.00
_cell.angle_gamma   90.00
#
_symmetry.space_group_name_H-M   'P 1'
#
loop_
_entity.id
_entity.type
_entity.pdbx_description
1 polymer ?
#
loop_
_entity_poly.entity_id
_entity_poly.type
_entity_poly.pdbx_seq_one_letter_code
_entity_poly.pdbx_strand_id
1 'polypeptide(L)'
;NILHRTTAEAAADLICSLELPEDAEVIVLGDTAYDAEVVHQACEDRGYTWIVPANPERVYEGPKGQRPKLRSRLKDWTSLSLKTIRLQASTGKYADYRRLSRWRVGPKTKARVYYAHQEKPEVRSIGRVQLVFSTTKPNLKTAAPDDVKILRTNATDMSGSEVIELYSLRWQIELFFKELKSTLGFSQYSFQNFDAVEAWADIAILTVLFLETERAKRLQDRRLSKETRQWWAAQRLHGLCAAYRQECEGRELKYMADRLKTSGGIAKLKKLLAAALPKEYRAAG
;
A
#
# COMPACT_ATOMS: atom_id res chain seq x y z
N ASN A 1 30.12 -7.29 14.34
CA ASN A 1 29.98 -7.44 12.89
C ASN A 1 28.54 -7.18 12.50
N ILE A 2 28.23 -5.94 12.16
CA ILE A 2 26.97 -5.62 11.49
C ILE A 2 27.13 -6.20 10.08
N LEU A 3 26.53 -7.36 9.84
CA LEU A 3 26.41 -7.93 8.50
C LEU A 3 25.62 -6.93 7.66
N HIS A 4 26.29 -6.31 6.70
CA HIS A 4 25.65 -5.47 5.70
C HIS A 4 24.75 -6.36 4.83
N ARG A 5 23.47 -6.48 5.21
CA ARG A 5 22.45 -7.15 4.39
C ARG A 5 22.03 -6.21 3.28
N THR A 6 21.88 -6.75 2.08
CA THR A 6 21.25 -6.01 0.98
C THR A 6 19.76 -5.88 1.23
N THR A 7 19.13 -4.90 0.62
CA THR A 7 17.65 -4.72 0.68
C THR A 7 16.90 -5.98 0.23
N ALA A 8 17.43 -6.70 -0.76
CA ALA A 8 16.84 -7.94 -1.26
C ALA A 8 16.93 -9.08 -0.23
N GLU A 9 18.08 -9.24 0.45
CA GLU A 9 18.25 -10.23 1.52
C GLU A 9 17.33 -9.94 2.70
N ALA A 10 17.23 -8.67 3.12
CA ALA A 10 16.31 -8.27 4.18
C ALA A 10 14.84 -8.55 3.81
N ALA A 11 14.46 -8.35 2.54
CA ALA A 11 13.13 -8.67 2.06
C ALA A 11 12.87 -10.19 2.05
N ALA A 12 13.86 -11.00 1.65
CA ALA A 12 13.74 -12.45 1.69
C ALA A 12 13.58 -12.97 3.12
N ASP A 13 14.37 -12.46 4.07
CA ASP A 13 14.22 -12.80 5.49
C ASP A 13 12.82 -12.44 6.02
N LEU A 14 12.31 -11.27 5.65
CA LEU A 14 10.97 -10.86 6.03
C LEU A 14 9.90 -11.80 5.46
N ILE A 15 9.99 -12.17 4.18
CA ILE A 15 9.07 -13.12 3.53
C ILE A 15 9.09 -14.47 4.25
N CYS A 16 10.28 -14.98 4.60
CA CYS A 16 10.43 -16.26 5.31
C CYS A 16 9.88 -16.20 6.74
N SER A 17 9.97 -15.06 7.41
CA SER A 17 9.53 -14.88 8.81
C SER A 17 8.04 -14.59 8.97
N LEU A 18 7.29 -14.32 7.89
CA LEU A 18 5.87 -14.02 7.97
C LEU A 18 5.08 -15.23 8.48
N GLU A 19 4.37 -15.04 9.58
CA GLU A 19 3.39 -15.99 10.11
C GLU A 19 2.01 -15.63 9.59
N LEU A 20 1.46 -16.43 8.70
CA LEU A 20 0.16 -16.23 8.08
C LEU A 20 -0.69 -17.50 8.23
N PRO A 21 -2.02 -17.42 8.20
CA PRO A 21 -2.88 -18.58 8.15
C PRO A 21 -2.49 -19.53 7.01
N GLU A 22 -2.56 -20.84 7.22
CA GLU A 22 -2.12 -21.85 6.24
C GLU A 22 -2.87 -21.79 4.91
N ASP A 23 -4.13 -21.31 4.92
CA ASP A 23 -4.99 -21.15 3.75
C ASP A 23 -4.87 -19.74 3.08
N ALA A 24 -3.96 -18.91 3.55
CA ALA A 24 -3.81 -17.56 3.02
C ALA A 24 -3.18 -17.57 1.61
N GLU A 25 -3.91 -17.05 0.61
CA GLU A 25 -3.35 -16.75 -0.71
C GLU A 25 -2.47 -15.51 -0.62
N VAL A 26 -1.15 -15.68 -0.78
CA VAL A 26 -0.18 -14.59 -0.62
C VAL A 26 0.39 -14.16 -1.96
N ILE A 27 0.33 -12.85 -2.22
CA ILE A 27 0.90 -12.23 -3.41
C ILE A 27 1.87 -11.14 -2.99
N VAL A 28 3.16 -11.35 -3.26
CA VAL A 28 4.24 -10.40 -2.95
C VAL A 28 4.42 -9.42 -4.11
N LEU A 29 4.26 -8.13 -3.83
CA LEU A 29 4.44 -7.06 -4.80
C LEU A 29 5.70 -6.26 -4.47
N GLY A 30 6.69 -6.30 -5.35
CA GLY A 30 7.94 -5.55 -5.21
C GLY A 30 8.12 -4.44 -6.25
N ASP A 31 9.10 -3.58 -6.04
CA ASP A 31 9.63 -2.71 -7.08
C ASP A 31 10.83 -3.36 -7.79
N THR A 32 11.51 -2.64 -8.68
CA THR A 32 12.64 -3.17 -9.44
C THR A 32 13.83 -3.59 -8.55
N ALA A 33 13.98 -3.01 -7.36
CA ALA A 33 15.03 -3.38 -6.42
C ALA A 33 14.85 -4.80 -5.86
N TYR A 34 13.62 -5.31 -5.86
CA TYR A 34 13.28 -6.66 -5.41
C TYR A 34 13.22 -7.69 -6.55
N ASP A 35 13.60 -7.31 -7.78
CA ASP A 35 13.81 -8.27 -8.87
C ASP A 35 15.14 -9.03 -8.67
N ALA A 36 15.24 -9.76 -7.57
CA ALA A 36 16.42 -10.50 -7.14
C ALA A 36 16.10 -11.98 -6.91
N GLU A 37 17.04 -12.87 -7.24
CA GLU A 37 16.86 -14.31 -7.12
C GLU A 37 16.53 -14.74 -5.69
N VAL A 38 17.20 -14.15 -4.69
CA VAL A 38 16.96 -14.44 -3.27
C VAL A 38 15.52 -14.15 -2.84
N VAL A 39 14.90 -13.09 -3.37
CA VAL A 39 13.50 -12.75 -3.08
C VAL A 39 12.55 -13.72 -3.77
N HIS A 40 12.84 -14.07 -5.03
CA HIS A 40 12.01 -15.02 -5.77
C HIS A 40 12.06 -16.40 -5.13
N GLN A 41 13.25 -16.86 -4.72
CA GLN A 41 13.43 -18.16 -4.05
C GLN A 41 12.67 -18.19 -2.72
N ALA A 42 12.77 -17.14 -1.91
CA ALA A 42 12.00 -17.04 -0.66
C ALA A 42 10.48 -17.14 -0.88
N CYS A 43 9.98 -16.54 -1.97
CA CYS A 43 8.56 -16.69 -2.34
C CYS A 43 8.22 -18.11 -2.80
N GLU A 44 9.07 -18.72 -3.66
CA GLU A 44 8.87 -20.09 -4.16
C GLU A 44 8.87 -21.11 -3.00
N ASP A 45 9.83 -21.01 -2.07
CA ASP A 45 9.95 -21.89 -0.90
C ASP A 45 8.70 -21.82 0.01
N ARG A 46 8.00 -20.69 -0.01
CA ARG A 46 6.75 -20.46 0.74
C ARG A 46 5.49 -20.72 -0.07
N GLY A 47 5.60 -21.07 -1.35
CA GLY A 47 4.46 -21.23 -2.26
C GLY A 47 3.73 -19.90 -2.55
N TYR A 48 4.41 -18.77 -2.43
CA TYR A 48 3.82 -17.44 -2.64
C TYR A 48 3.92 -17.02 -4.11
N THR A 49 2.89 -16.35 -4.58
CA THR A 49 2.94 -15.62 -5.86
C THR A 49 3.72 -14.34 -5.68
N TRP A 50 4.57 -14.00 -6.66
CA TRP A 50 5.26 -12.71 -6.67
C TRP A 50 5.07 -11.98 -7.99
N ILE A 51 5.01 -10.65 -7.95
CA ILE A 51 4.92 -9.78 -9.12
C ILE A 51 5.88 -8.60 -8.92
N VAL A 52 6.88 -8.50 -9.78
CA VAL A 52 7.89 -7.44 -9.77
C VAL A 52 8.12 -6.86 -11.16
N PRO A 53 8.55 -5.60 -11.32
CA PRO A 53 9.05 -5.12 -12.59
C PRO A 53 10.36 -5.83 -12.92
N ALA A 54 10.43 -6.41 -14.10
CA ALA A 54 11.65 -7.06 -14.56
C ALA A 54 12.72 -6.01 -14.89
N ASN A 55 13.96 -6.28 -14.46
CA ASN A 55 15.11 -5.50 -14.87
C ASN A 55 15.33 -5.70 -16.40
N PRO A 56 15.34 -4.65 -17.22
CA PRO A 56 15.52 -4.75 -18.68
C PRO A 56 16.83 -5.42 -19.11
N GLU A 57 17.84 -5.38 -18.24
CA GLU A 57 19.15 -6.00 -18.51
C GLU A 57 19.19 -7.50 -18.23
N ARG A 58 18.12 -8.08 -17.66
CA ARG A 58 18.04 -9.50 -17.34
C ARG A 58 17.99 -10.33 -18.62
N VAL A 59 18.75 -11.43 -18.60
CA VAL A 59 18.85 -12.39 -19.70
C VAL A 59 17.79 -13.48 -19.53
N TYR A 60 17.12 -13.85 -20.60
CA TYR A 60 16.17 -14.97 -20.64
C TYR A 60 16.60 -16.00 -21.71
N GLU A 61 16.12 -17.23 -21.59
CA GLU A 61 16.38 -18.24 -22.60
C GLU A 61 15.45 -18.05 -23.79
N GLY A 62 16.06 -17.66 -24.90
CA GLY A 62 15.38 -17.54 -26.19
C GLY A 62 15.48 -18.81 -27.04
N PRO A 63 14.83 -18.84 -28.20
CA PRO A 63 14.94 -19.95 -29.14
C PRO A 63 16.38 -20.26 -29.50
N LYS A 64 16.72 -21.55 -29.69
CA LYS A 64 18.05 -22.03 -30.11
C LYS A 64 19.19 -21.69 -29.15
N GLY A 65 18.94 -21.61 -27.83
CA GLY A 65 19.96 -21.34 -26.84
C GLY A 65 20.52 -19.92 -26.85
N GLN A 66 19.88 -18.99 -27.56
CA GLN A 66 20.19 -17.57 -27.49
C GLN A 66 19.86 -17.04 -26.10
N ARG A 67 20.66 -16.08 -25.62
CA ARG A 67 20.46 -15.42 -24.33
C ARG A 67 20.25 -13.92 -24.50
N PRO A 68 19.14 -13.49 -25.13
CA PRO A 68 18.88 -12.06 -25.28
C PRO A 68 18.52 -11.42 -23.94
N LYS A 69 18.85 -10.13 -23.81
CA LYS A 69 18.36 -9.30 -22.71
C LYS A 69 16.89 -8.95 -22.96
N LEU A 70 16.10 -8.80 -21.88
CA LEU A 70 14.71 -8.35 -21.98
C LEU A 70 14.57 -7.04 -22.76
N ARG A 71 15.55 -6.14 -22.63
CA ARG A 71 15.63 -4.89 -23.39
C ARG A 71 15.60 -5.11 -24.92
N SER A 72 16.16 -6.21 -25.42
CA SER A 72 16.14 -6.50 -26.86
C SER A 72 14.76 -6.80 -27.39
N ARG A 73 13.86 -7.36 -26.55
CA ARG A 73 12.45 -7.62 -26.90
C ARG A 73 11.66 -6.34 -27.12
N LEU A 74 12.07 -5.23 -26.49
CA LEU A 74 11.42 -3.94 -26.68
C LEU A 74 11.68 -3.33 -28.06
N LYS A 75 12.72 -3.77 -28.77
CA LYS A 75 12.98 -3.34 -30.15
C LYS A 75 11.90 -3.83 -31.13
N ASP A 76 11.33 -5.00 -30.85
CA ASP A 76 10.27 -5.62 -31.67
C ASP A 76 8.86 -5.29 -31.13
N TRP A 77 8.76 -4.33 -30.20
CA TRP A 77 7.53 -3.96 -29.52
C TRP A 77 6.37 -3.64 -30.48
N THR A 78 6.68 -3.00 -31.61
CA THR A 78 5.68 -2.64 -32.63
C THR A 78 5.07 -3.85 -33.33
N SER A 79 5.72 -5.01 -33.28
CA SER A 79 5.25 -6.27 -33.87
C SER A 79 4.40 -7.10 -32.89
N LEU A 80 4.37 -6.75 -31.61
CA LEU A 80 3.64 -7.51 -30.60
C LEU A 80 2.12 -7.30 -30.71
N SER A 81 1.38 -8.39 -30.57
CA SER A 81 -0.08 -8.34 -30.48
C SER A 81 -0.50 -7.84 -29.10
N LEU A 82 -1.16 -6.69 -29.04
CA LEU A 82 -1.58 -6.06 -27.79
C LEU A 82 -3.06 -6.25 -27.50
N LYS A 83 -3.34 -6.52 -26.24
CA LYS A 83 -4.69 -6.46 -25.67
C LYS A 83 -4.90 -5.16 -24.93
N THR A 84 -6.06 -4.53 -25.14
CA THR A 84 -6.47 -3.34 -24.37
C THR A 84 -7.06 -3.78 -23.04
N ILE A 85 -6.49 -3.29 -21.94
CA ILE A 85 -6.92 -3.56 -20.58
C ILE A 85 -7.41 -2.25 -19.97
N ARG A 86 -8.64 -2.23 -19.46
CA ARG A 86 -9.24 -1.07 -18.79
C ARG A 86 -9.39 -1.35 -17.32
N LEU A 87 -8.59 -0.70 -16.48
CA LEU A 87 -8.71 -0.78 -15.03
C LEU A 87 -9.57 0.39 -14.50
N GLN A 88 -10.68 0.03 -13.89
CA GLN A 88 -11.54 0.97 -13.17
C GLN A 88 -11.49 0.66 -11.68
N ALA A 89 -11.59 1.70 -10.83
CA ALA A 89 -11.59 1.53 -9.38
C ALA A 89 -12.75 0.68 -8.84
N SER A 90 -13.82 0.53 -9.63
CA SER A 90 -15.04 -0.18 -9.23
C SER A 90 -15.24 -1.53 -9.91
N THR A 91 -14.33 -1.97 -10.77
CA THR A 91 -14.46 -3.20 -11.55
C THR A 91 -13.20 -4.06 -11.47
N GLY A 92 -13.37 -5.37 -11.71
CA GLY A 92 -12.31 -6.36 -11.68
C GLY A 92 -12.27 -7.16 -10.38
N LYS A 93 -11.54 -8.27 -10.37
CA LYS A 93 -11.43 -9.22 -9.25
C LYS A 93 -10.96 -8.53 -7.95
N TYR A 94 -10.10 -7.53 -8.06
CA TYR A 94 -9.49 -6.84 -6.93
C TYR A 94 -10.07 -5.43 -6.69
N ALA A 95 -11.30 -5.17 -7.15
CA ALA A 95 -11.96 -3.87 -7.00
C ALA A 95 -12.09 -3.43 -5.54
N ASP A 96 -12.36 -4.37 -4.63
CA ASP A 96 -12.52 -4.07 -3.20
C ASP A 96 -11.19 -3.64 -2.57
N TYR A 97 -10.08 -4.25 -2.91
CA TYR A 97 -8.75 -3.80 -2.48
C TYR A 97 -8.44 -2.39 -2.98
N ARG A 98 -8.81 -2.06 -4.21
CA ARG A 98 -8.66 -0.69 -4.75
C ARG A 98 -9.55 0.31 -4.04
N ARG A 99 -10.77 -0.06 -3.65
CA ARG A 99 -11.68 0.77 -2.86
C ARG A 99 -11.13 1.02 -1.46
N LEU A 100 -10.63 0.00 -0.81
CA LEU A 100 -9.98 0.10 0.50
C LEU A 100 -8.74 0.99 0.44
N SER A 101 -8.01 0.93 -0.66
CA SER A 101 -6.78 1.67 -0.89
C SER A 101 -6.98 3.12 -1.33
N ARG A 102 -8.18 3.68 -1.25
CA ARG A 102 -8.48 5.11 -1.42
C ARG A 102 -8.16 5.69 -2.80
N TRP A 103 -8.23 4.89 -3.82
CA TRP A 103 -8.39 5.48 -5.13
C TRP A 103 -9.65 6.35 -5.08
N ARG A 104 -9.52 7.64 -5.36
CA ARG A 104 -10.66 8.55 -5.35
C ARG A 104 -11.78 7.97 -6.20
N VAL A 105 -12.71 7.31 -5.54
CA VAL A 105 -13.92 6.78 -6.15
C VAL A 105 -14.87 7.94 -6.29
N GLY A 106 -14.60 8.75 -7.30
CA GLY A 106 -15.57 9.78 -7.72
C GLY A 106 -16.25 9.32 -9.00
N PRO A 107 -17.46 9.78 -9.28
CA PRO A 107 -18.17 9.45 -10.53
C PRO A 107 -17.42 9.86 -11.82
N LYS A 108 -16.31 10.59 -11.67
CA LYS A 108 -15.43 11.05 -12.75
C LYS A 108 -14.05 10.37 -12.78
N THR A 109 -13.85 9.28 -12.06
CA THR A 109 -12.56 8.58 -12.12
C THR A 109 -12.44 7.89 -13.48
N LYS A 110 -11.66 8.46 -14.38
CA LYS A 110 -11.40 7.87 -15.69
C LYS A 110 -10.71 6.52 -15.51
N ALA A 111 -11.18 5.51 -16.24
CA ALA A 111 -10.51 4.23 -16.32
C ALA A 111 -9.05 4.45 -16.76
N ARG A 112 -8.11 3.76 -16.11
CA ARG A 112 -6.75 3.67 -16.63
C ARG A 112 -6.73 2.60 -17.72
N VAL A 113 -6.29 2.99 -18.91
CA VAL A 113 -6.18 2.09 -20.04
C VAL A 113 -4.73 1.67 -20.20
N TYR A 114 -4.51 0.37 -20.32
CA TYR A 114 -3.22 -0.23 -20.60
C TYR A 114 -3.32 -1.02 -21.90
N TYR A 115 -2.23 -1.04 -22.65
CA TYR A 115 -2.03 -1.88 -23.80
C TYR A 115 -0.97 -2.90 -23.40
N ALA A 116 -1.30 -4.17 -23.42
CA ALA A 116 -0.46 -5.21 -22.86
C ALA A 116 -0.25 -6.39 -23.81
N HIS A 117 0.93 -6.98 -23.71
CA HIS A 117 1.32 -8.24 -24.34
C HIS A 117 1.84 -9.20 -23.25
N GLN A 118 1.61 -10.49 -23.44
CA GLN A 118 1.95 -11.53 -22.45
C GLN A 118 2.77 -12.62 -23.11
N GLU A 119 3.88 -13.00 -22.48
CA GLU A 119 4.75 -14.10 -22.88
C GLU A 119 5.06 -15.00 -21.65
N LYS A 120 5.38 -16.27 -21.91
CA LYS A 120 5.73 -17.24 -20.85
C LYS A 120 7.09 -17.90 -21.17
N PRO A 121 8.18 -17.15 -21.07
CA PRO A 121 9.51 -17.71 -21.28
C PRO A 121 9.93 -18.59 -20.11
N GLU A 122 10.89 -19.47 -20.38
CA GLU A 122 11.62 -20.20 -19.36
C GLU A 122 12.87 -19.41 -18.93
N VAL A 123 13.05 -19.22 -17.64
CA VAL A 123 14.20 -18.52 -17.05
C VAL A 123 15.04 -19.53 -16.28
N ARG A 124 16.34 -19.60 -16.60
CA ARG A 124 17.26 -20.67 -16.19
C ARG A 124 17.28 -20.96 -14.69
N SER A 125 17.20 -19.95 -13.83
CA SER A 125 17.29 -20.11 -12.38
C SER A 125 15.96 -20.21 -11.65
N ILE A 126 14.85 -19.87 -12.35
CA ILE A 126 13.53 -19.68 -11.72
C ILE A 126 12.46 -20.56 -12.39
N GLY A 127 12.81 -21.20 -13.53
CA GLY A 127 11.85 -21.99 -14.30
C GLY A 127 10.92 -21.11 -15.18
N ARG A 128 9.70 -21.59 -15.39
CA ARG A 128 8.73 -20.90 -16.23
C ARG A 128 8.14 -19.69 -15.51
N VAL A 129 8.32 -18.52 -16.09
CA VAL A 129 7.75 -17.27 -15.59
C VAL A 129 6.84 -16.63 -16.64
N GLN A 130 5.97 -15.75 -16.20
CA GLN A 130 5.16 -14.94 -17.09
C GLN A 130 5.74 -13.52 -17.14
N LEU A 131 5.87 -13.00 -18.36
CA LEU A 131 6.20 -11.61 -18.63
C LEU A 131 4.96 -10.89 -19.17
N VAL A 132 4.65 -9.74 -18.59
CA VAL A 132 3.57 -8.86 -19.04
C VAL A 132 4.15 -7.52 -19.41
N PHE A 133 4.21 -7.24 -20.68
CA PHE A 133 4.62 -5.94 -21.23
C PHE A 133 3.41 -5.02 -21.22
N SER A 134 3.52 -3.84 -20.65
CA SER A 134 2.40 -2.91 -20.56
C SER A 134 2.82 -1.46 -20.79
N THR A 135 1.98 -0.71 -21.48
CA THR A 135 2.12 0.73 -21.67
C THR A 135 0.76 1.42 -21.58
N THR A 136 0.78 2.69 -21.22
CA THR A 136 -0.43 3.56 -21.24
C THR A 136 -0.58 4.33 -22.55
N LYS A 137 0.40 4.25 -23.46
CA LYS A 137 0.36 4.95 -24.74
C LYS A 137 -0.44 4.13 -25.79
N PRO A 138 -1.45 4.73 -26.42
CA PRO A 138 -2.31 4.01 -27.36
C PRO A 138 -1.63 3.68 -28.69
N ASN A 139 -0.58 4.43 -29.04
CA ASN A 139 0.16 4.23 -30.28
C ASN A 139 1.56 3.67 -29.99
N LEU A 140 1.74 2.41 -30.30
CA LEU A 140 3.02 1.71 -30.09
C LEU A 140 4.17 2.24 -30.94
N LYS A 141 3.87 2.74 -32.15
CA LYS A 141 4.90 3.31 -33.02
C LYS A 141 5.57 4.53 -32.42
N THR A 142 4.89 5.21 -31.48
CA THR A 142 5.39 6.38 -30.77
C THR A 142 5.83 6.09 -29.34
N ALA A 143 5.63 4.86 -28.85
CA ALA A 143 6.07 4.46 -27.52
C ALA A 143 7.58 4.18 -27.54
N ALA A 144 8.32 4.90 -26.71
CA ALA A 144 9.74 4.60 -26.47
C ALA A 144 9.85 3.32 -25.58
N PRO A 145 10.99 2.63 -25.61
CA PRO A 145 11.22 1.48 -24.71
C PRO A 145 10.96 1.79 -23.23
N ASP A 146 11.27 3.00 -22.79
CA ASP A 146 11.06 3.47 -21.40
C ASP A 146 9.58 3.72 -21.04
N ASP A 147 8.71 3.80 -22.06
CA ASP A 147 7.26 3.89 -21.86
C ASP A 147 6.62 2.52 -21.57
N VAL A 148 7.37 1.45 -21.72
CA VAL A 148 6.90 0.08 -21.54
C VAL A 148 7.40 -0.48 -20.22
N LYS A 149 6.47 -0.85 -19.36
CA LYS A 149 6.76 -1.58 -18.14
C LYS A 149 6.67 -3.07 -18.39
N ILE A 150 7.69 -3.80 -18.00
CA ILE A 150 7.73 -5.26 -18.05
C ILE A 150 7.48 -5.76 -16.62
N LEU A 151 6.38 -6.47 -16.39
CA LEU A 151 6.12 -7.16 -15.14
C LEU A 151 6.48 -8.62 -15.29
N ARG A 152 7.05 -9.21 -14.24
CA ARG A 152 7.42 -10.61 -14.16
C ARG A 152 6.74 -11.26 -12.96
N THR A 153 6.25 -12.50 -13.13
CA THR A 153 5.59 -13.28 -12.08
C THR A 153 5.80 -14.78 -12.29
N ASN A 154 5.77 -15.56 -11.20
CA ASN A 154 5.71 -17.02 -11.23
C ASN A 154 4.31 -17.56 -11.53
N ALA A 155 3.26 -16.75 -11.37
CA ALA A 155 1.87 -17.15 -11.67
C ALA A 155 1.63 -17.22 -13.17
N THR A 156 1.96 -18.35 -13.79
CA THR A 156 1.86 -18.54 -15.25
C THR A 156 0.44 -18.76 -15.75
N ASP A 157 -0.51 -19.06 -14.89
CA ASP A 157 -1.94 -19.23 -15.15
C ASP A 157 -2.72 -17.92 -15.06
N MET A 158 -2.15 -16.91 -14.42
CA MET A 158 -2.78 -15.60 -14.25
C MET A 158 -2.84 -14.85 -15.59
N SER A 159 -3.95 -14.17 -15.87
CA SER A 159 -4.05 -13.31 -17.04
C SER A 159 -3.18 -12.05 -16.92
N GLY A 160 -2.69 -11.53 -18.04
CA GLY A 160 -1.93 -10.27 -18.03
C GLY A 160 -2.71 -9.09 -17.45
N SER A 161 -4.04 -9.10 -17.53
CA SER A 161 -4.91 -8.10 -16.89
C SER A 161 -4.88 -8.20 -15.37
N GLU A 162 -4.94 -9.41 -14.83
CA GLU A 162 -4.85 -9.65 -13.38
C GLU A 162 -3.49 -9.23 -12.83
N VAL A 163 -2.40 -9.56 -13.54
CA VAL A 163 -1.04 -9.14 -13.16
C VAL A 163 -0.93 -7.62 -13.08
N ILE A 164 -1.43 -6.89 -14.08
CA ILE A 164 -1.42 -5.41 -14.07
C ILE A 164 -2.31 -4.86 -12.96
N GLU A 165 -3.48 -5.45 -12.77
CA GLU A 165 -4.42 -5.05 -11.73
C GLU A 165 -3.81 -5.20 -10.34
N LEU A 166 -3.24 -6.36 -10.02
CA LEU A 166 -2.55 -6.63 -8.76
C LEU A 166 -1.35 -5.70 -8.56
N TYR A 167 -0.49 -5.60 -9.58
CA TYR A 167 0.67 -4.74 -9.49
C TYR A 167 0.30 -3.25 -9.26
N SER A 168 -0.86 -2.81 -9.75
CA SER A 168 -1.34 -1.45 -9.51
C SER A 168 -1.59 -1.16 -8.03
N LEU A 169 -1.79 -2.19 -7.19
CA LEU A 169 -1.98 -2.05 -5.75
C LEU A 169 -0.68 -1.65 -5.05
N ARG A 170 0.49 -1.96 -5.61
CA ARG A 170 1.79 -1.57 -5.04
C ARG A 170 1.89 -0.07 -4.76
N TRP A 171 1.27 0.75 -5.59
CA TRP A 171 1.24 2.21 -5.40
C TRP A 171 0.68 2.63 -4.03
N GLN A 172 -0.07 1.77 -3.35
CA GLN A 172 -0.62 2.06 -2.03
C GLN A 172 0.46 2.22 -0.96
N ILE A 173 1.59 1.52 -1.13
CA ILE A 173 2.76 1.66 -0.23
C ILE A 173 3.29 3.10 -0.29
N GLU A 174 3.41 3.66 -1.49
CA GLU A 174 3.88 5.04 -1.67
C GLU A 174 2.90 6.06 -1.07
N LEU A 175 1.60 5.84 -1.26
CA LEU A 175 0.56 6.67 -0.65
C LEU A 175 0.57 6.55 0.87
N PHE A 176 0.75 5.35 1.41
CA PHE A 176 0.86 5.10 2.83
C PHE A 176 2.03 5.88 3.45
N PHE A 177 3.23 5.75 2.92
CA PHE A 177 4.38 6.51 3.40
C PHE A 177 4.20 8.02 3.24
N LYS A 178 3.59 8.46 2.15
CA LYS A 178 3.25 9.88 1.97
C LYS A 178 2.32 10.38 3.06
N GLU A 179 1.28 9.62 3.40
CA GLU A 179 0.33 9.98 4.46
C GLU A 179 0.96 9.91 5.86
N LEU A 180 1.82 8.91 6.13
CA LEU A 180 2.59 8.85 7.36
C LEU A 180 3.44 10.12 7.56
N LYS A 181 4.18 10.51 6.52
CA LYS A 181 5.03 11.70 6.56
C LYS A 181 4.23 12.99 6.71
N SER A 182 3.14 13.14 5.95
CA SER A 182 2.38 14.40 5.90
C SER A 182 1.37 14.56 7.04
N THR A 183 0.87 13.47 7.63
CA THR A 183 -0.20 13.50 8.64
C THR A 183 0.32 13.22 10.04
N LEU A 184 1.22 12.24 10.19
CA LEU A 184 1.76 11.84 11.48
C LEU A 184 3.17 12.37 11.71
N GLY A 185 3.77 13.13 10.79
CA GLY A 185 5.10 13.68 10.95
C GLY A 185 6.20 12.60 11.01
N PHE A 186 6.02 11.46 10.35
CA PHE A 186 6.93 10.30 10.43
C PHE A 186 8.40 10.63 10.15
N SER A 187 8.68 11.68 9.39
CA SER A 187 10.03 12.16 9.10
C SER A 187 10.42 13.43 9.89
N GLN A 188 9.59 13.90 10.82
CA GLN A 188 9.77 15.16 11.56
C GLN A 188 10.19 14.91 13.01
N TYR A 189 10.96 13.86 13.26
CA TYR A 189 11.52 13.61 14.59
C TYR A 189 12.92 14.20 14.72
N SER A 190 13.26 14.63 15.92
CA SER A 190 14.59 15.16 16.28
C SER A 190 15.36 14.24 17.22
N PHE A 191 14.95 12.98 17.32
CA PHE A 191 15.62 11.99 18.16
C PHE A 191 16.98 11.61 17.59
N GLN A 192 17.99 11.53 18.47
CA GLN A 192 19.32 11.03 18.12
C GLN A 192 19.52 9.57 18.57
N ASN A 193 18.62 9.04 19.36
CA ASN A 193 18.64 7.67 19.84
C ASN A 193 17.85 6.77 18.89
N PHE A 194 18.45 5.66 18.47
CA PHE A 194 17.84 4.69 17.55
C PHE A 194 16.57 4.06 18.15
N ASP A 195 16.59 3.68 19.43
CA ASP A 195 15.42 3.08 20.11
C ASP A 195 14.22 4.04 20.11
N ALA A 196 14.48 5.34 20.26
CA ALA A 196 13.42 6.35 20.18
C ALA A 196 12.84 6.50 18.76
N VAL A 197 13.67 6.31 17.72
CA VAL A 197 13.21 6.31 16.32
C VAL A 197 12.36 5.07 16.03
N GLU A 198 12.77 3.90 16.52
CA GLU A 198 11.96 2.67 16.40
C GLU A 198 10.63 2.80 17.12
N ALA A 199 10.63 3.22 18.37
CA ALA A 199 9.41 3.45 19.15
C ALA A 199 8.46 4.45 18.46
N TRP A 200 9.02 5.51 17.86
CA TRP A 200 8.22 6.46 17.08
C TRP A 200 7.60 5.82 15.83
N ALA A 201 8.35 5.00 15.12
CA ALA A 201 7.86 4.27 13.96
C ALA A 201 6.71 3.33 14.35
N ASP A 202 6.87 2.59 15.44
CA ASP A 202 5.85 1.68 15.96
C ASP A 202 4.57 2.44 16.37
N ILE A 203 4.70 3.57 17.08
CA ILE A 203 3.55 4.42 17.44
C ILE A 203 2.83 4.91 16.20
N ALA A 204 3.55 5.36 15.17
CA ALA A 204 2.96 5.84 13.94
C ALA A 204 2.19 4.72 13.20
N ILE A 205 2.76 3.52 13.11
CA ILE A 205 2.12 2.35 12.49
C ILE A 205 0.90 1.91 13.30
N LEU A 206 1.02 1.79 14.62
CA LEU A 206 -0.10 1.44 15.51
C LEU A 206 -1.24 2.46 15.42
N THR A 207 -0.93 3.75 15.29
CA THR A 207 -1.94 4.79 15.08
C THR A 207 -2.72 4.56 13.79
N VAL A 208 -2.03 4.23 12.69
CA VAL A 208 -2.72 3.90 11.42
C VAL A 208 -3.56 2.65 11.56
N LEU A 209 -3.03 1.58 12.13
CA LEU A 209 -3.77 0.33 12.34
C LEU A 209 -5.02 0.56 13.19
N PHE A 210 -4.91 1.32 14.25
CA PHE A 210 -6.05 1.70 15.09
C PHE A 210 -7.12 2.45 14.29
N LEU A 211 -6.74 3.51 13.57
CA LEU A 211 -7.68 4.31 12.78
C LEU A 211 -8.35 3.51 11.66
N GLU A 212 -7.59 2.64 10.99
CA GLU A 212 -8.14 1.77 9.95
C GLU A 212 -9.09 0.70 10.54
N THR A 213 -8.77 0.16 11.71
CA THR A 213 -9.65 -0.77 12.43
C THR A 213 -10.96 -0.10 12.81
N GLU A 214 -10.91 1.12 13.36
CA GLU A 214 -12.09 1.90 13.70
C GLU A 214 -12.92 2.24 12.44
N ARG A 215 -12.27 2.57 11.34
CA ARG A 215 -12.94 2.76 10.05
C ARG A 215 -13.64 1.48 9.60
N ALA A 216 -12.97 0.33 9.65
CA ALA A 216 -13.54 -0.95 9.25
C ALA A 216 -14.80 -1.31 10.08
N LYS A 217 -14.75 -1.10 11.39
CA LYS A 217 -15.91 -1.29 12.28
C LYS A 217 -17.10 -0.44 11.84
N ARG A 218 -16.86 0.84 11.48
CA ARG A 218 -17.94 1.75 11.04
C ARG A 218 -18.51 1.38 9.68
N LEU A 219 -17.68 0.85 8.77
CA LEU A 219 -18.15 0.36 7.47
C LEU A 219 -19.06 -0.86 7.62
N GLN A 220 -18.84 -1.70 8.64
CA GLN A 220 -19.63 -2.87 8.95
C GLN A 220 -20.87 -2.55 9.80
N ASP A 221 -20.92 -1.40 10.46
CA ASP A 221 -22.02 -1.03 11.34
C ASP A 221 -23.29 -0.70 10.50
N ARG A 222 -24.24 -1.64 10.52
CA ARG A 222 -25.53 -1.51 9.81
C ARG A 222 -26.44 -0.43 10.38
N ARG A 223 -26.19 0.08 11.59
CA ARG A 223 -26.94 1.16 12.22
C ARG A 223 -26.60 2.52 11.60
N LEU A 224 -25.44 2.64 10.98
CA LEU A 224 -25.04 3.84 10.26
C LEU A 224 -25.71 3.93 8.88
N SER A 225 -26.09 5.15 8.49
CA SER A 225 -26.67 5.38 7.16
C SER A 225 -25.66 5.01 6.05
N LYS A 226 -26.16 4.77 4.84
CA LYS A 226 -25.34 4.48 3.67
C LYS A 226 -24.37 5.65 3.38
N GLU A 227 -24.86 6.89 3.51
CA GLU A 227 -24.09 8.12 3.28
C GLU A 227 -22.95 8.24 4.30
N THR A 228 -23.22 7.96 5.57
CA THR A 228 -22.20 7.96 6.63
C THR A 228 -21.13 6.92 6.36
N ARG A 229 -21.51 5.71 5.97
CA ARG A 229 -20.53 4.67 5.62
C ARG A 229 -19.70 5.06 4.40
N GLN A 230 -20.31 5.64 3.37
CA GLN A 230 -19.61 6.15 2.20
C GLN A 230 -18.63 7.27 2.56
N TRP A 231 -19.02 8.16 3.47
CA TRP A 231 -18.14 9.20 3.98
C TRP A 231 -16.92 8.61 4.67
N TRP A 232 -17.10 7.62 5.59
CA TRP A 232 -15.99 6.93 6.25
C TRP A 232 -15.09 6.19 5.24
N ALA A 233 -15.66 5.54 4.24
CA ALA A 233 -14.91 4.88 3.18
C ALA A 233 -14.03 5.84 2.36
N ALA A 234 -14.46 7.09 2.20
CA ALA A 234 -13.75 8.10 1.43
C ALA A 234 -12.64 8.83 2.21
N GLN A 235 -12.59 8.68 3.55
CA GLN A 235 -11.60 9.39 4.37
C GLN A 235 -10.18 8.90 4.11
N ARG A 236 -9.24 9.85 4.05
CA ARG A 236 -7.80 9.60 4.13
C ARG A 236 -7.34 9.64 5.58
N LEU A 237 -6.09 9.25 5.86
CA LEU A 237 -5.52 9.25 7.19
C LEU A 237 -5.73 10.59 7.92
N HIS A 238 -5.48 11.71 7.25
CA HIS A 238 -5.75 13.04 7.82
C HIS A 238 -7.22 13.21 8.22
N GLY A 239 -8.17 12.82 7.36
CA GLY A 239 -9.60 12.90 7.65
C GLY A 239 -10.00 11.96 8.79
N LEU A 240 -9.41 10.76 8.88
CA LEU A 240 -9.64 9.82 9.98
C LEU A 240 -9.14 10.40 11.31
N CYS A 241 -7.93 10.97 11.33
CA CYS A 241 -7.38 11.65 12.50
C CYS A 241 -8.29 12.80 12.98
N ALA A 242 -8.75 13.65 12.04
CA ALA A 242 -9.64 14.77 12.36
C ALA A 242 -10.99 14.29 12.92
N ALA A 243 -11.61 13.31 12.27
CA ALA A 243 -12.89 12.75 12.71
C ALA A 243 -12.78 12.10 14.10
N TYR A 244 -11.73 11.32 14.34
CA TYR A 244 -11.53 10.67 15.62
C TYR A 244 -11.25 11.68 16.74
N ARG A 245 -10.44 12.71 16.46
CA ARG A 245 -10.22 13.82 17.41
C ARG A 245 -11.53 14.48 17.78
N GLN A 246 -12.36 14.85 16.81
CA GLN A 246 -13.65 15.47 17.04
C GLN A 246 -14.58 14.60 17.92
N GLU A 247 -14.56 13.28 17.71
CA GLU A 247 -15.34 12.36 18.54
C GLU A 247 -14.81 12.26 19.97
N CYS A 248 -13.48 12.28 20.17
CA CYS A 248 -12.89 12.30 21.49
C CYS A 248 -13.26 13.58 22.24
N GLU A 249 -13.08 14.72 21.57
CA GLU A 249 -13.48 16.04 22.13
C GLU A 249 -14.97 16.07 22.48
N GLY A 250 -15.84 15.56 21.59
CA GLY A 250 -17.28 15.45 21.87
C GLY A 250 -17.61 14.57 23.09
N ARG A 251 -16.90 13.43 23.25
CA ARG A 251 -17.05 12.56 24.44
C ARG A 251 -16.58 13.25 25.71
N GLU A 252 -15.47 13.96 25.68
CA GLU A 252 -14.95 14.72 26.82
C GLU A 252 -15.91 15.83 27.22
N LEU A 253 -16.41 16.60 26.26
CA LEU A 253 -17.41 17.65 26.51
C LEU A 253 -18.69 17.08 27.13
N LYS A 254 -19.18 15.96 26.62
CA LYS A 254 -20.35 15.26 27.19
C LYS A 254 -20.08 14.81 28.61
N TYR A 255 -18.92 14.18 28.84
CA TYR A 255 -18.52 13.75 30.19
C TYR A 255 -18.45 14.93 31.16
N MET A 256 -17.86 16.06 30.76
CA MET A 256 -17.81 17.28 31.57
C MET A 256 -19.21 17.84 31.83
N ALA A 257 -20.08 17.90 30.81
CA ALA A 257 -21.46 18.36 30.95
C ALA A 257 -22.26 17.49 31.94
N ASP A 258 -22.13 16.16 31.86
CA ASP A 258 -22.80 15.24 32.75
C ASP A 258 -22.27 15.38 34.21
N ARG A 259 -20.99 15.66 34.40
CA ARG A 259 -20.38 15.96 35.70
C ARG A 259 -20.89 17.28 36.29
N LEU A 260 -21.13 18.30 35.45
CA LEU A 260 -21.70 19.59 35.91
C LEU A 260 -23.15 19.47 36.38
N LYS A 261 -23.90 18.47 35.89
CA LYS A 261 -25.27 18.21 36.35
C LYS A 261 -25.33 17.58 37.74
N THR A 262 -24.20 17.04 38.24
CA THR A 262 -24.16 16.39 39.56
C THR A 262 -23.86 17.42 40.67
N SER A 263 -24.47 17.21 41.85
CA SER A 263 -24.19 18.04 43.04
C SER A 263 -22.68 18.02 43.32
N GLY A 264 -22.08 19.22 43.44
CA GLY A 264 -20.63 19.38 43.62
C GLY A 264 -19.77 19.26 42.36
N GLY A 265 -20.37 18.95 41.19
CA GLY A 265 -19.63 18.80 39.91
C GLY A 265 -18.91 20.09 39.51
N ILE A 266 -19.54 21.24 39.67
CA ILE A 266 -18.96 22.56 39.37
C ILE A 266 -17.73 22.83 40.24
N ALA A 267 -17.80 22.54 41.54
CA ALA A 267 -16.67 22.74 42.48
C ALA A 267 -15.50 21.81 42.13
N LYS A 268 -15.78 20.56 41.72
CA LYS A 268 -14.76 19.58 41.29
C LYS A 268 -14.11 19.97 39.97
N LEU A 269 -14.89 20.51 39.02
CA LEU A 269 -14.37 21.01 37.75
C LEU A 269 -13.50 22.25 37.95
N LYS A 270 -13.93 23.20 38.76
CA LYS A 270 -13.10 24.37 39.13
C LYS A 270 -11.76 23.95 39.75
N LYS A 271 -11.76 22.94 40.60
CA LYS A 271 -10.53 22.40 41.23
C LYS A 271 -9.61 21.75 40.22
N LEU A 272 -10.16 21.00 39.23
CA LEU A 272 -9.39 20.37 38.14
C LEU A 272 -8.80 21.42 37.21
N LEU A 273 -9.60 22.39 36.78
CA LEU A 273 -9.12 23.50 35.94
C LEU A 273 -8.04 24.33 36.63
N ALA A 274 -8.23 24.67 37.90
CA ALA A 274 -7.21 25.37 38.70
C ALA A 274 -5.92 24.56 38.86
N ALA A 275 -6.00 23.22 38.91
CA ALA A 275 -4.82 22.34 38.94
C ALA A 275 -4.12 22.22 37.58
N ALA A 276 -4.86 22.27 36.49
CA ALA A 276 -4.34 22.17 35.12
C ALA A 276 -3.75 23.48 34.57
N LEU A 277 -4.16 24.65 35.12
CA LEU A 277 -3.64 25.92 34.67
C LEU A 277 -2.18 26.14 35.14
N PRO A 278 -1.30 26.68 34.28
CA PRO A 278 0.03 27.11 34.69
C PRO A 278 -0.04 28.07 35.90
N LYS A 279 0.99 28.05 36.75
CA LYS A 279 1.00 28.84 38.03
C LYS A 279 0.73 30.33 37.81
N GLU A 280 1.15 30.86 36.66
CA GLU A 280 0.98 32.26 36.26
C GLU A 280 -0.50 32.67 36.09
N TYR A 281 -1.37 31.73 35.76
CA TYR A 281 -2.81 31.95 35.52
C TYR A 281 -3.69 31.56 36.73
N ARG A 282 -3.09 31.01 37.82
CA ARG A 282 -3.85 30.58 39.02
C ARG A 282 -4.21 31.72 39.95
N ALA A 283 -3.54 32.88 39.81
CA ALA A 283 -3.66 34.02 40.71
C ALA A 283 -4.68 35.07 40.21
N ALA A 284 -5.34 34.88 39.07
CA ALA A 284 -6.23 35.86 38.45
C ALA A 284 -7.74 35.52 38.59
N GLY A 285 -8.13 34.64 39.51
CA GLY A 285 -9.53 34.21 39.67
C GLY A 285 -10.03 34.26 41.10
#